data_32d51d24901a434adc83fd8fc6fc94de
#
_entry.id   32d51d24901a434adc83fd8fc6fc94de
#
_cell.length_a   1.000
_cell.length_b   1.000
_cell.length_c   1.000
_cell.angle_alpha   90.00
_cell.angle_beta   90.00
_cell.angle_gamma   90.00
#
_symmetry.space_group_name_H-M   'P 1'
#
loop_
_entity.id
_entity.type
_entity.pdbx_description
1 polymer ?
#
loop_
_entity_poly.entity_id
_entity_poly.type
_entity_poly.pdbx_seq_one_letter_code
_entity_poly.pdbx_strand_id
1 'polypeptide(L)'
;MPYGFFGRVLRVNLSAGTTEVLPLDEAWFRAYLGGWGLVAYALLTEVPADCDPLGPENRLIIAAGLMTGAPLGGAGRNIVGAKSPLTGGFGASEVGGFFGAELRRAGWDGIIVEGQAERPVYLWIRDDQVELRDAAHLWGRPTAEVEEALKAELGDERVRVCQIGPAGERLCLNACVLNDVHHAAGRCGLGAVMGAKKLRAVAVRGTGTLPLANPDVIRKWARWQADLLAAGDPVIKLRYDYGTPGFLPILQASGGLPTRNFREGVFEGAERIDGQHMAATILKGGGTCFACPVRCKRIVETHDEWQVQPAYGGPEYETIAAFGSLCGVDDLPAIAKANELCNAYGLDTISAGATIAWAMECFERGLLTTADTDGIPLNFGNARAVVQMLEKIIQREGFGDILAQGAYRAAQIIGRGTEQYVLQVKKQEVPMHDPRIKFALDLGYATSPTGADHVHNLHDNAFQTPENIAGLRPLGIHRPLRFDDLSPAKVRMARRWITYRTFQNCLGMCIFMSYSIEAQQEIVRALTGWDFSIFEMLEVGERVLAMARVFNARCGLRAADDAPPARFFEPLGNGPLAGSFIPPDAMRAALQTYYQMMGWDPHTGAPLPWKLHELDLGWLPEAGA
;
A
#
# COMPACT_ATOMS: atom_id res chain seq x y z
N MET A 1 -22.57 23.27 9.39
CA MET A 1 -21.51 22.22 9.34
C MET A 1 -20.73 22.42 8.06
N PRO A 2 -19.42 22.20 8.06
CA PRO A 2 -18.64 22.23 6.84
C PRO A 2 -19.10 21.12 5.90
N TYR A 3 -18.78 21.27 4.61
CA TYR A 3 -19.04 20.23 3.62
C TYR A 3 -17.77 19.39 3.38
N GLY A 4 -17.91 18.11 3.07
CA GLY A 4 -16.82 17.20 2.70
C GLY A 4 -16.05 16.60 3.88
N PHE A 5 -16.23 17.08 5.10
CA PHE A 5 -15.59 16.58 6.32
C PHE A 5 -16.44 16.90 7.56
N PHE A 6 -16.13 16.28 8.71
CA PHE A 6 -16.82 16.49 9.99
C PHE A 6 -16.00 17.35 10.95
N GLY A 7 -14.71 17.50 10.74
CA GLY A 7 -13.79 18.19 11.64
C GLY A 7 -13.50 17.40 12.92
N ARG A 8 -13.64 16.06 12.90
CA ARG A 8 -13.58 15.22 14.10
C ARG A 8 -12.67 14.01 13.88
N VAL A 9 -11.58 13.94 14.63
CA VAL A 9 -10.71 12.77 14.72
C VAL A 9 -10.86 12.15 16.11
N LEU A 10 -11.09 10.84 16.17
CA LEU A 10 -11.19 10.10 17.41
C LEU A 10 -9.80 9.79 17.94
N ARG A 11 -9.46 10.26 19.12
CA ARG A 11 -8.25 9.87 19.83
C ARG A 11 -8.59 8.79 20.86
N VAL A 12 -7.82 7.70 20.86
CA VAL A 12 -8.01 6.54 21.74
C VAL A 12 -6.70 6.28 22.47
N ASN A 13 -6.71 6.42 23.80
CA ASN A 13 -5.58 6.05 24.64
C ASN A 13 -5.83 4.68 25.26
N LEU A 14 -5.13 3.65 24.75
CA LEU A 14 -5.32 2.27 25.18
C LEU A 14 -4.76 2.00 26.56
N SER A 15 -3.73 2.74 27.00
CA SER A 15 -3.15 2.59 28.34
C SER A 15 -4.05 3.17 29.42
N ALA A 16 -4.71 4.28 29.13
CA ALA A 16 -5.65 4.93 30.05
C ALA A 16 -7.09 4.40 29.92
N GLY A 17 -7.42 3.72 28.80
CA GLY A 17 -8.77 3.28 28.51
C GLY A 17 -9.72 4.44 28.20
N THR A 18 -9.21 5.58 27.66
CA THR A 18 -9.98 6.80 27.42
C THR A 18 -10.09 7.14 25.95
N THR A 19 -11.15 7.87 25.60
CA THR A 19 -11.38 8.40 24.26
C THR A 19 -11.69 9.89 24.32
N GLU A 20 -11.24 10.65 23.32
CA GLU A 20 -11.53 12.09 23.18
C GLU A 20 -11.70 12.47 21.71
N VAL A 21 -12.27 13.63 21.46
CA VAL A 21 -12.42 14.21 20.13
C VAL A 21 -11.31 15.23 19.92
N LEU A 22 -10.47 15.02 18.91
CA LEU A 22 -9.55 16.02 18.40
C LEU A 22 -10.26 16.83 17.30
N PRO A 23 -10.59 18.10 17.53
CA PRO A 23 -11.21 18.93 16.52
C PRO A 23 -10.16 19.40 15.50
N LEU A 24 -10.50 19.35 14.20
CA LEU A 24 -9.72 19.91 13.11
C LEU A 24 -10.59 20.89 12.33
N ASP A 25 -10.04 22.07 12.03
CA ASP A 25 -10.76 23.13 11.34
C ASP A 25 -10.68 23.02 9.80
N GLU A 26 -11.37 23.91 9.11
CA GLU A 26 -11.40 23.96 7.65
C GLU A 26 -10.02 24.30 7.06
N ALA A 27 -9.25 25.17 7.72
CA ALA A 27 -7.92 25.54 7.26
C ALA A 27 -6.98 24.33 7.27
N TRP A 28 -7.08 23.48 8.30
CA TRP A 28 -6.34 22.24 8.37
C TRP A 28 -6.72 21.29 7.23
N PHE A 29 -8.03 21.07 6.99
CA PHE A 29 -8.48 20.21 5.90
C PHE A 29 -8.09 20.75 4.53
N ARG A 30 -8.11 22.06 4.31
CA ARG A 30 -7.65 22.66 3.05
C ARG A 30 -6.16 22.48 2.83
N ALA A 31 -5.35 22.52 3.90
CA ALA A 31 -3.90 22.32 3.83
C ALA A 31 -3.48 20.85 3.62
N TYR A 32 -4.21 19.87 4.18
CA TYR A 32 -3.77 18.48 4.29
C TYR A 32 -4.75 17.45 3.73
N LEU A 33 -6.02 17.76 3.52
CA LEU A 33 -7.13 16.94 2.97
C LEU A 33 -7.48 15.64 3.74
N GLY A 34 -6.77 15.28 4.79
CA GLY A 34 -6.90 13.97 5.46
C GLY A 34 -5.98 12.93 4.85
N GLY A 35 -6.33 11.64 4.91
CA GLY A 35 -5.53 10.56 4.34
C GLY A 35 -4.05 10.58 4.75
N TRP A 36 -3.13 10.60 3.78
CA TRP A 36 -1.69 10.73 4.05
C TRP A 36 -1.37 12.03 4.81
N GLY A 37 -2.14 13.12 4.60
CA GLY A 37 -1.95 14.38 5.32
C GLY A 37 -2.16 14.20 6.81
N LEU A 38 -3.19 13.48 7.25
CA LEU A 38 -3.42 13.20 8.67
C LEU A 38 -2.32 12.29 9.25
N VAL A 39 -1.88 11.28 8.50
CA VAL A 39 -0.77 10.41 8.93
C VAL A 39 0.51 11.22 9.12
N ALA A 40 0.90 12.03 8.12
CA ALA A 40 2.12 12.83 8.18
C ALA A 40 2.08 13.87 9.32
N TYR A 41 0.93 14.53 9.49
CA TYR A 41 0.73 15.51 10.56
C TYR A 41 0.86 14.86 11.94
N ALA A 42 0.13 13.79 12.21
CA ALA A 42 0.16 13.10 13.50
C ALA A 42 1.56 12.52 13.82
N LEU A 43 2.25 11.93 12.84
CA LEU A 43 3.59 11.40 13.05
C LEU A 43 4.60 12.50 13.39
N LEU A 44 4.54 13.64 12.70
CA LEU A 44 5.47 14.76 12.94
C LEU A 44 5.23 15.49 14.26
N THR A 45 3.99 15.59 14.69
CA THR A 45 3.62 16.36 15.88
C THR A 45 3.59 15.54 17.16
N GLU A 46 3.39 14.21 17.08
CA GLU A 46 3.08 13.39 18.23
C GLU A 46 4.02 12.18 18.44
N VAL A 47 4.83 11.80 17.45
CA VAL A 47 5.66 10.59 17.54
C VAL A 47 7.13 10.97 17.69
N PRO A 48 7.77 10.60 18.83
CA PRO A 48 9.21 10.77 18.97
C PRO A 48 9.97 9.99 17.89
N ALA A 49 10.97 10.64 17.30
CA ALA A 49 11.71 10.05 16.18
C ALA A 49 12.49 8.80 16.56
N ASP A 50 12.92 8.72 17.80
CA ASP A 50 13.69 7.62 18.41
C ASP A 50 12.82 6.55 19.07
N CYS A 51 11.49 6.73 19.14
CA CYS A 51 10.62 5.72 19.77
C CYS A 51 10.73 4.35 19.08
N ASP A 52 10.54 3.28 19.85
CA ASP A 52 10.35 1.95 19.28
C ASP A 52 9.06 1.92 18.43
N PRO A 53 9.12 1.53 17.15
CA PRO A 53 7.93 1.41 16.31
C PRO A 53 6.85 0.45 16.87
N LEU A 54 7.22 -0.51 17.68
CA LEU A 54 6.30 -1.42 18.39
C LEU A 54 5.97 -0.97 19.81
N GLY A 55 6.56 0.14 20.26
CA GLY A 55 6.34 0.71 21.59
C GLY A 55 5.03 1.50 21.72
N PRO A 56 4.64 1.82 22.98
CA PRO A 56 3.42 2.57 23.28
C PRO A 56 3.43 4.02 22.74
N GLU A 57 4.60 4.62 22.56
CA GLU A 57 4.77 6.00 22.09
C GLU A 57 4.44 6.17 20.59
N ASN A 58 4.54 5.10 19.79
CA ASN A 58 4.10 5.13 18.41
C ASN A 58 2.58 5.35 18.32
N ARG A 59 2.13 5.99 17.23
CA ARG A 59 0.71 6.18 16.92
C ARG A 59 0.31 5.23 15.81
N LEU A 60 -0.87 4.60 15.96
CA LEU A 60 -1.56 3.95 14.85
C LEU A 60 -2.68 4.90 14.40
N ILE A 61 -2.62 5.32 13.16
CA ILE A 61 -3.55 6.27 12.55
C ILE A 61 -4.41 5.53 11.52
N ILE A 62 -5.73 5.66 11.60
CA ILE A 62 -6.67 5.23 10.56
C ILE A 62 -7.33 6.49 10.03
N ALA A 63 -6.95 6.93 8.85
CA ALA A 63 -7.33 8.22 8.29
C ALA A 63 -8.28 8.08 7.11
N ALA A 64 -9.41 8.76 7.14
CA ALA A 64 -10.21 9.01 5.95
C ALA A 64 -9.58 10.15 5.14
N GLY A 65 -9.61 10.05 3.81
CA GLY A 65 -9.36 11.18 2.95
C GLY A 65 -10.64 11.97 2.69
N LEU A 66 -10.50 13.13 2.08
CA LEU A 66 -11.65 14.03 1.82
C LEU A 66 -12.73 13.36 0.95
N MET A 67 -12.34 12.47 0.03
CA MET A 67 -13.26 11.75 -0.85
C MET A 67 -13.86 10.50 -0.20
N THR A 68 -13.25 9.98 0.87
CA THR A 68 -13.70 8.76 1.54
C THR A 68 -15.16 8.85 1.95
N GLY A 69 -15.99 7.87 1.56
CA GLY A 69 -17.41 7.81 1.88
C GLY A 69 -18.32 8.65 0.98
N ALA A 70 -17.78 9.41 0.02
CA ALA A 70 -18.60 10.07 -1.00
C ALA A 70 -19.27 9.02 -1.91
N PRO A 71 -20.53 9.21 -2.34
CA PRO A 71 -21.27 8.20 -3.10
C PRO A 71 -20.85 8.15 -4.58
N LEU A 72 -19.55 7.88 -4.83
CA LEU A 72 -18.97 7.70 -6.17
C LEU A 72 -17.84 6.67 -6.12
N GLY A 73 -17.54 6.07 -7.27
CA GLY A 73 -16.50 5.05 -7.34
C GLY A 73 -15.13 5.57 -6.93
N GLY A 74 -14.35 4.72 -6.28
CA GLY A 74 -13.03 5.06 -5.77
C GLY A 74 -13.01 5.67 -4.37
N ALA A 75 -14.17 5.98 -3.79
CA ALA A 75 -14.32 6.63 -2.48
C ALA A 75 -14.37 5.64 -1.28
N GLY A 76 -14.09 4.37 -1.50
CA GLY A 76 -14.06 3.36 -0.44
C GLY A 76 -12.72 3.25 0.29
N ARG A 77 -11.75 4.13 0.02
CA ARG A 77 -10.41 4.03 0.60
C ARG A 77 -10.28 4.79 1.92
N ASN A 78 -9.51 4.19 2.83
CA ASN A 78 -8.89 4.85 3.96
C ASN A 78 -7.40 4.50 4.00
N ILE A 79 -6.66 5.20 4.84
CA ILE A 79 -5.22 5.02 5.03
C ILE A 79 -4.97 4.52 6.45
N VAL A 80 -4.08 3.54 6.59
CA VAL A 80 -3.51 3.17 7.89
C VAL A 80 -2.07 3.67 7.92
N GLY A 81 -1.66 4.31 9.01
CA GLY A 81 -0.31 4.86 9.15
C GLY A 81 0.26 4.74 10.55
N ALA A 82 1.59 4.69 10.63
CA ALA A 82 2.37 4.67 11.87
C ALA A 82 3.85 4.91 11.55
N LYS A 83 4.71 5.04 12.57
CA LYS A 83 6.13 4.76 12.37
C LYS A 83 6.28 3.27 12.05
N SER A 84 6.81 2.97 10.87
CA SER A 84 6.90 1.60 10.34
C SER A 84 7.92 0.75 11.11
N PRO A 85 7.58 -0.42 11.62
CA PRO A 85 8.55 -1.33 12.22
C PRO A 85 9.45 -2.01 11.18
N LEU A 86 9.02 -2.04 9.92
CA LEU A 86 9.79 -2.59 8.82
C LEU A 86 10.86 -1.61 8.35
N THR A 87 10.50 -0.36 8.02
CA THR A 87 11.42 0.64 7.49
C THR A 87 12.11 1.47 8.58
N GLY A 88 11.49 1.64 9.73
CA GLY A 88 11.93 2.54 10.81
C GLY A 88 11.50 4.00 10.62
N GLY A 89 10.82 4.34 9.50
CA GLY A 89 10.39 5.67 9.13
C GLY A 89 8.89 5.81 8.94
N PHE A 90 8.50 6.71 8.05
CA PHE A 90 7.11 6.97 7.68
C PHE A 90 6.47 5.72 7.07
N GLY A 91 5.39 5.26 7.69
CA GLY A 91 4.57 4.16 7.21
C GLY A 91 3.17 4.64 6.91
N ALA A 92 2.71 4.43 5.67
CA ALA A 92 1.34 4.67 5.25
C ALA A 92 0.94 3.65 4.20
N SER A 93 -0.23 3.06 4.34
CA SER A 93 -0.76 2.05 3.43
C SER A 93 -2.25 2.30 3.19
N GLU A 94 -2.63 2.33 1.91
CA GLU A 94 -4.02 2.54 1.52
C GLU A 94 -4.78 1.22 1.46
N VAL A 95 -6.04 1.25 1.88
CA VAL A 95 -6.92 0.09 1.88
C VAL A 95 -8.29 0.43 1.32
N GLY A 96 -8.84 -0.45 0.50
CA GLY A 96 -10.19 -0.37 -0.02
C GLY A 96 -11.25 -0.96 0.94
N GLY A 97 -12.37 -1.40 0.36
CA GLY A 97 -13.47 -2.01 1.11
C GLY A 97 -14.58 -1.03 1.45
N PHE A 98 -15.24 -1.26 2.57
CA PHE A 98 -16.39 -0.49 3.03
C PHE A 98 -16.13 0.23 4.36
N PHE A 99 -15.10 -0.19 5.11
CA PHE A 99 -14.79 0.33 6.44
C PHE A 99 -14.61 1.86 6.46
N GLY A 100 -13.79 2.41 5.54
CA GLY A 100 -13.55 3.86 5.48
C GLY A 100 -14.83 4.67 5.28
N ALA A 101 -15.73 4.20 4.40
CA ALA A 101 -17.02 4.83 4.17
C ALA A 101 -17.93 4.72 5.40
N GLU A 102 -17.91 3.59 6.11
CA GLU A 102 -18.71 3.41 7.31
C GLU A 102 -18.20 4.27 8.49
N LEU A 103 -16.88 4.45 8.62
CA LEU A 103 -16.26 5.38 9.56
C LEU A 103 -16.76 6.82 9.31
N ARG A 104 -16.79 7.24 8.05
CA ARG A 104 -17.32 8.56 7.66
C ARG A 104 -18.81 8.68 7.96
N ARG A 105 -19.59 7.63 7.76
CA ARG A 105 -21.02 7.59 8.12
C ARG A 105 -21.24 7.67 9.62
N ALA A 106 -20.29 7.22 10.43
CA ALA A 106 -20.30 7.39 11.87
C ALA A 106 -19.87 8.80 12.31
N GLY A 107 -19.52 9.71 11.39
CA GLY A 107 -19.19 11.10 11.67
C GLY A 107 -17.73 11.35 12.04
N TRP A 108 -16.81 10.46 11.66
CA TRP A 108 -15.39 10.56 11.98
C TRP A 108 -14.53 10.71 10.72
N ASP A 109 -13.53 11.61 10.78
CA ASP A 109 -12.54 11.81 9.74
C ASP A 109 -11.28 10.96 9.93
N GLY A 110 -11.12 10.37 11.09
CA GLY A 110 -10.02 9.47 11.39
C GLY A 110 -10.01 9.02 12.84
N ILE A 111 -9.06 8.11 13.14
CA ILE A 111 -8.81 7.56 14.47
C ILE A 111 -7.30 7.62 14.70
N ILE A 112 -6.87 8.14 15.85
CA ILE A 112 -5.48 8.08 16.33
C ILE A 112 -5.46 7.25 17.60
N VAL A 113 -4.70 6.14 17.57
CA VAL A 113 -4.56 5.21 18.70
C VAL A 113 -3.18 5.36 19.29
N GLU A 114 -3.12 5.66 20.58
CA GLU A 114 -1.91 5.77 21.38
C GLU A 114 -1.86 4.78 22.55
N GLY A 115 -0.71 4.63 23.14
CA GLY A 115 -0.53 3.70 24.26
C GLY A 115 -0.58 2.24 23.83
N GLN A 116 -0.78 1.36 24.80
CA GLN A 116 -0.87 -0.09 24.65
C GLN A 116 -1.83 -0.64 25.71
N ALA A 117 -2.75 -1.51 25.31
CA ALA A 117 -3.68 -2.14 26.25
C ALA A 117 -2.96 -3.23 27.09
N GLU A 118 -3.40 -3.45 28.31
CA GLU A 118 -2.87 -4.53 29.16
C GLU A 118 -3.24 -5.93 28.63
N ARG A 119 -4.43 -6.05 28.04
CA ARG A 119 -4.99 -7.27 27.43
C ARG A 119 -5.56 -6.95 26.06
N PRO A 120 -5.83 -7.96 25.21
CA PRO A 120 -6.45 -7.75 23.91
C PRO A 120 -7.79 -7.02 24.01
N VAL A 121 -7.94 -5.98 23.17
CA VAL A 121 -9.17 -5.19 23.08
C VAL A 121 -9.60 -5.01 21.62
N TYR A 122 -10.86 -4.70 21.40
CA TYR A 122 -11.34 -4.11 20.17
C TYR A 122 -12.07 -2.77 20.43
N LEU A 123 -12.01 -1.87 19.45
CA LEU A 123 -12.73 -0.60 19.50
C LEU A 123 -14.08 -0.76 18.79
N TRP A 124 -15.16 -0.47 19.50
CA TRP A 124 -16.50 -0.41 18.94
C TRP A 124 -16.96 1.04 18.77
N ILE A 125 -17.37 1.41 17.54
CA ILE A 125 -17.87 2.75 17.20
C ILE A 125 -19.26 2.59 16.58
N ARG A 126 -20.26 3.20 17.21
CA ARG A 126 -21.61 3.36 16.68
C ARG A 126 -22.00 4.82 16.71
N ASP A 127 -21.82 5.52 15.58
CA ASP A 127 -21.96 6.96 15.49
C ASP A 127 -21.11 7.67 16.57
N ASP A 128 -21.69 8.40 17.52
CA ASP A 128 -20.99 9.07 18.61
C ASP A 128 -20.66 8.15 19.82
N GLN A 129 -21.16 6.94 19.85
CA GLN A 129 -20.87 5.98 20.90
C GLN A 129 -19.57 5.24 20.60
N VAL A 130 -18.61 5.33 21.50
CA VAL A 130 -17.28 4.73 21.37
C VAL A 130 -16.97 3.93 22.63
N GLU A 131 -16.62 2.65 22.46
CA GLU A 131 -16.33 1.74 23.55
C GLU A 131 -15.08 0.89 23.27
N LEU A 132 -14.22 0.72 24.27
CA LEU A 132 -13.17 -0.31 24.28
C LEU A 132 -13.74 -1.56 24.93
N ARG A 133 -13.72 -2.68 24.20
CA ARG A 133 -14.25 -3.97 24.66
C ARG A 133 -13.16 -5.04 24.67
N ASP A 134 -13.35 -6.05 25.53
CA ASP A 134 -12.44 -7.20 25.60
C ASP A 134 -12.44 -7.99 24.30
N ALA A 135 -11.23 -8.36 23.82
CA ALA A 135 -11.03 -9.15 22.61
C ALA A 135 -10.25 -10.44 22.86
N ALA A 136 -10.12 -10.89 24.10
CA ALA A 136 -9.36 -12.11 24.41
C ALA A 136 -9.91 -13.34 23.67
N HIS A 137 -11.23 -13.41 23.49
CA HIS A 137 -11.92 -14.49 22.76
C HIS A 137 -11.71 -14.45 21.23
N LEU A 138 -11.21 -13.32 20.71
CA LEU A 138 -10.92 -13.11 19.28
C LEU A 138 -9.45 -13.31 18.94
N TRP A 139 -8.56 -13.29 19.96
CA TRP A 139 -7.12 -13.37 19.79
C TRP A 139 -6.70 -14.75 19.29
N GLY A 140 -5.83 -14.82 18.29
CA GLY A 140 -5.39 -16.05 17.65
C GLY A 140 -6.28 -16.58 16.55
N ARG A 141 -7.51 -16.01 16.35
CA ARG A 141 -8.46 -16.49 15.34
C ARG A 141 -8.20 -15.86 13.97
N PRO A 142 -8.48 -16.58 12.87
CA PRO A 142 -8.44 -16.03 11.51
C PRO A 142 -9.42 -14.86 11.32
N THR A 143 -9.13 -13.98 10.37
CA THR A 143 -9.85 -12.71 10.17
C THR A 143 -11.34 -12.87 9.84
N ALA A 144 -11.72 -13.87 9.02
CA ALA A 144 -13.12 -14.13 8.69
C ALA A 144 -13.93 -14.54 9.94
N GLU A 145 -13.37 -15.42 10.77
CA GLU A 145 -14.02 -15.84 12.02
C GLU A 145 -14.22 -14.69 13.01
N VAL A 146 -13.25 -13.75 13.04
CA VAL A 146 -13.35 -12.56 13.90
C VAL A 146 -14.43 -11.60 13.40
N GLU A 147 -14.53 -11.39 12.09
CA GLU A 147 -15.58 -10.54 11.53
C GLU A 147 -16.97 -11.13 11.80
N GLU A 148 -17.16 -12.43 11.61
CA GLU A 148 -18.41 -13.13 11.94
C GLU A 148 -18.75 -13.03 13.44
N ALA A 149 -17.76 -13.27 14.31
CA ALA A 149 -17.96 -13.18 15.76
C ALA A 149 -18.36 -11.77 16.19
N LEU A 150 -17.71 -10.72 15.65
CA LEU A 150 -18.04 -9.33 15.96
C LEU A 150 -19.44 -8.95 15.45
N LYS A 151 -19.83 -9.35 14.25
CA LYS A 151 -21.19 -9.12 13.74
C LYS A 151 -22.25 -9.80 14.60
N ALA A 152 -22.01 -11.05 15.01
CA ALA A 152 -22.91 -11.78 15.90
C ALA A 152 -23.01 -11.13 17.28
N GLU A 153 -21.88 -10.76 17.90
CA GLU A 153 -21.83 -10.12 19.23
C GLU A 153 -22.54 -8.75 19.21
N LEU A 154 -22.35 -7.96 18.14
CA LEU A 154 -22.90 -6.62 18.00
C LEU A 154 -24.34 -6.61 17.45
N GLY A 155 -24.83 -7.75 16.95
CA GLY A 155 -26.21 -7.93 16.47
C GLY A 155 -26.52 -7.13 15.18
N ASP A 156 -25.52 -6.78 14.36
CA ASP A 156 -25.72 -6.06 13.09
C ASP A 156 -24.76 -6.54 12.00
N GLU A 157 -25.28 -7.19 10.97
CA GLU A 157 -24.54 -7.68 9.80
C GLU A 157 -23.89 -6.55 8.96
N ARG A 158 -24.30 -5.30 9.17
CA ARG A 158 -23.74 -4.14 8.46
C ARG A 158 -22.52 -3.53 9.14
N VAL A 159 -22.10 -4.05 10.28
CA VAL A 159 -20.84 -3.67 10.92
C VAL A 159 -19.70 -3.91 9.95
N ARG A 160 -18.79 -2.93 9.86
CA ARG A 160 -17.55 -3.03 9.10
C ARG A 160 -16.36 -3.12 10.04
N VAL A 161 -15.39 -3.94 9.65
CA VAL A 161 -14.28 -4.29 10.54
C VAL A 161 -12.96 -3.97 9.86
N CYS A 162 -12.11 -3.23 10.58
CA CYS A 162 -10.69 -3.05 10.27
C CYS A 162 -9.90 -3.81 11.34
N GLN A 163 -9.08 -4.79 10.94
CA GLN A 163 -8.51 -5.75 11.88
C GLN A 163 -7.13 -6.22 11.48
N ILE A 164 -6.43 -6.86 12.41
CA ILE A 164 -5.23 -7.66 12.15
C ILE A 164 -5.56 -9.15 12.18
N GLY A 165 -4.67 -9.97 11.63
CA GLY A 165 -4.67 -11.40 11.84
C GLY A 165 -3.61 -11.84 12.87
N PRO A 166 -3.52 -13.15 13.14
CA PRO A 166 -2.54 -13.73 14.06
C PRO A 166 -1.08 -13.37 13.76
N ALA A 167 -0.71 -13.08 12.52
CA ALA A 167 0.65 -12.61 12.19
C ALA A 167 0.96 -11.24 12.82
N GLY A 168 -0.03 -10.33 12.86
CA GLY A 168 0.10 -9.06 13.56
C GLY A 168 0.21 -9.25 15.08
N GLU A 169 -0.58 -10.15 15.64
CA GLU A 169 -0.53 -10.50 17.07
C GLU A 169 0.85 -11.08 17.48
N ARG A 170 1.51 -11.82 16.58
CA ARG A 170 2.85 -12.37 16.75
C ARG A 170 3.97 -11.41 16.33
N LEU A 171 3.63 -10.18 15.95
CA LEU A 171 4.59 -9.13 15.57
C LEU A 171 5.45 -9.52 14.35
N CYS A 172 4.91 -10.21 13.36
CA CYS A 172 5.57 -10.35 12.07
C CYS A 172 5.75 -8.97 11.45
N LEU A 173 6.97 -8.58 11.06
CA LEU A 173 7.25 -7.22 10.60
C LEU A 173 6.64 -6.89 9.23
N ASN A 174 6.19 -7.90 8.49
CA ASN A 174 5.41 -7.78 7.25
C ASN A 174 3.90 -8.01 7.48
N ALA A 175 3.40 -7.95 8.73
CA ALA A 175 1.99 -8.06 9.01
C ALA A 175 1.22 -6.81 8.54
N CYS A 176 0.02 -7.03 8.01
CA CYS A 176 -0.85 -6.00 7.48
C CYS A 176 -2.14 -5.80 8.29
N VAL A 177 -2.84 -4.71 8.00
CA VAL A 177 -4.20 -4.42 8.50
C VAL A 177 -5.19 -4.69 7.38
N LEU A 178 -6.32 -5.30 7.70
CA LEU A 178 -7.34 -5.71 6.74
C LEU A 178 -8.68 -5.05 7.03
N ASN A 179 -9.30 -4.50 5.98
CA ASN A 179 -10.71 -4.14 5.99
C ASN A 179 -11.53 -5.27 5.38
N ASP A 180 -12.69 -5.57 5.99
CA ASP A 180 -13.67 -6.49 5.39
C ASP A 180 -13.00 -7.80 4.88
N VAL A 181 -12.15 -8.42 5.68
CA VAL A 181 -11.41 -9.69 5.50
C VAL A 181 -10.36 -9.69 4.38
N HIS A 182 -10.63 -9.15 3.19
CA HIS A 182 -9.79 -9.33 2.00
C HIS A 182 -9.39 -8.02 1.28
N HIS A 183 -9.45 -6.89 1.98
CA HIS A 183 -8.90 -5.63 1.51
C HIS A 183 -7.74 -5.24 2.43
N ALA A 184 -6.52 -5.24 1.92
CA ALA A 184 -5.32 -5.06 2.72
C ALA A 184 -4.74 -3.65 2.64
N ALA A 185 -4.44 -3.04 3.81
CA ALA A 185 -3.39 -2.05 4.00
C ALA A 185 -2.08 -2.83 4.14
N GLY A 186 -1.57 -3.29 3.00
CA GLY A 186 -0.64 -4.41 2.93
C GLY A 186 0.75 -4.10 3.48
N ARG A 187 1.28 -2.91 3.18
CA ARG A 187 2.69 -2.60 3.33
C ARG A 187 3.06 -1.91 4.64
N CYS A 188 4.37 -1.73 4.91
CA CYS A 188 4.96 -1.03 6.06
C CYS A 188 4.84 -1.74 7.42
N GLY A 189 4.33 -2.97 7.51
CA GLY A 189 4.26 -3.72 8.78
C GLY A 189 3.28 -3.16 9.82
N LEU A 190 2.24 -2.46 9.37
CA LEU A 190 1.30 -1.75 10.26
C LEU A 190 0.44 -2.69 11.10
N GLY A 191 0.27 -3.95 10.66
CA GLY A 191 -0.37 -5.00 11.45
C GLY A 191 0.41 -5.35 12.72
N ALA A 192 1.74 -5.34 12.67
CA ALA A 192 2.56 -5.54 13.85
C ALA A 192 2.43 -4.38 14.86
N VAL A 193 2.30 -3.14 14.39
CA VAL A 193 2.03 -1.98 15.27
C VAL A 193 0.71 -2.14 16.00
N MET A 194 -0.35 -2.51 15.27
CA MET A 194 -1.67 -2.73 15.85
C MET A 194 -1.67 -3.91 16.85
N GLY A 195 -0.93 -4.99 16.52
CA GLY A 195 -0.71 -6.15 17.40
C GLY A 195 0.05 -5.80 18.68
N ALA A 196 1.14 -5.03 18.56
CA ALA A 196 1.90 -4.56 19.71
C ALA A 196 1.04 -3.72 20.67
N LYS A 197 0.09 -2.95 20.13
CA LYS A 197 -0.89 -2.21 20.94
C LYS A 197 -1.97 -3.09 21.56
N LYS A 198 -2.01 -4.38 21.24
CA LYS A 198 -3.06 -5.35 21.60
C LYS A 198 -4.46 -4.91 21.15
N LEU A 199 -4.55 -4.17 20.06
CA LEU A 199 -5.79 -3.79 19.40
C LEU A 199 -6.11 -4.82 18.31
N ARG A 200 -7.11 -5.68 18.57
CA ARG A 200 -7.46 -6.77 17.64
C ARG A 200 -8.21 -6.27 16.42
N ALA A 201 -9.14 -5.34 16.65
CA ALA A 201 -10.03 -4.83 15.63
C ALA A 201 -10.57 -3.44 15.98
N VAL A 202 -11.03 -2.74 14.95
CA VAL A 202 -11.94 -1.59 15.04
C VAL A 202 -13.21 -1.97 14.30
N ALA A 203 -14.32 -2.06 15.00
CA ALA A 203 -15.64 -2.34 14.45
C ALA A 203 -16.44 -1.04 14.37
N VAL A 204 -17.05 -0.75 13.22
CA VAL A 204 -17.75 0.52 13.00
C VAL A 204 -19.13 0.28 12.40
N ARG A 205 -20.11 1.06 12.88
CA ARG A 205 -21.45 1.18 12.32
C ARG A 205 -21.89 2.64 12.32
N GLY A 206 -22.04 3.23 11.13
CA GLY A 206 -22.49 4.61 10.94
C GLY A 206 -23.91 4.69 10.38
N THR A 207 -24.70 5.63 10.85
CA THR A 207 -26.05 5.91 10.34
C THR A 207 -26.18 7.22 9.59
N GLY A 208 -25.16 8.10 9.69
CA GLY A 208 -25.14 9.41 9.06
C GLY A 208 -24.80 9.39 7.57
N THR A 209 -24.68 10.58 7.03
CA THR A 209 -24.27 10.82 5.62
C THR A 209 -23.22 11.92 5.57
N LEU A 210 -22.29 11.80 4.63
CA LEU A 210 -21.30 12.83 4.38
C LEU A 210 -22.00 14.10 3.81
N PRO A 211 -21.85 15.27 4.43
CA PRO A 211 -22.39 16.52 3.89
C PRO A 211 -21.62 16.92 2.61
N LEU A 212 -22.36 17.21 1.52
CA LEU A 212 -21.82 17.54 0.22
C LEU A 212 -22.26 18.97 -0.17
N ALA A 213 -21.33 19.78 -0.66
CA ALA A 213 -21.65 21.14 -1.13
C ALA A 213 -22.46 21.12 -2.45
N ASN A 214 -22.15 20.21 -3.36
CA ASN A 214 -22.88 20.03 -4.61
C ASN A 214 -23.14 18.55 -4.92
N PRO A 215 -24.25 17.96 -4.41
CA PRO A 215 -24.58 16.55 -4.64
C PRO A 215 -24.84 16.19 -6.11
N ASP A 216 -25.26 17.14 -6.94
CA ASP A 216 -25.55 16.88 -8.36
C ASP A 216 -24.27 16.57 -9.15
N VAL A 217 -23.22 17.31 -8.90
CA VAL A 217 -21.89 17.04 -9.51
C VAL A 217 -21.37 15.69 -9.07
N ILE A 218 -21.54 15.33 -7.80
CA ILE A 218 -21.14 14.00 -7.32
C ILE A 218 -21.92 12.90 -8.02
N ARG A 219 -23.24 13.05 -8.20
CA ARG A 219 -24.08 12.11 -8.95
C ARG A 219 -23.67 12.01 -10.44
N LYS A 220 -23.29 13.14 -11.06
CA LYS A 220 -22.75 13.16 -12.43
C LYS A 220 -21.53 12.25 -12.56
N TRP A 221 -20.56 12.38 -11.66
CA TRP A 221 -19.34 11.58 -11.70
C TRP A 221 -19.54 10.12 -11.30
N ALA A 222 -20.50 9.82 -10.43
CA ALA A 222 -20.90 8.45 -10.12
C ALA A 222 -21.49 7.73 -11.34
N ARG A 223 -22.33 8.41 -12.12
CA ARG A 223 -22.91 7.87 -13.37
C ARG A 223 -21.85 7.67 -14.44
N TRP A 224 -20.96 8.66 -14.63
CA TRP A 224 -19.91 8.61 -15.65
C TRP A 224 -19.08 7.32 -15.61
N GLN A 225 -18.77 6.79 -14.44
CA GLN A 225 -18.04 5.52 -14.32
C GLN A 225 -18.87 4.31 -14.75
N ALA A 226 -20.13 4.28 -14.39
CA ALA A 226 -21.03 3.22 -14.84
C ALA A 226 -21.21 3.27 -16.37
N ASP A 227 -21.29 4.48 -16.92
CA ASP A 227 -21.41 4.70 -18.37
C ASP A 227 -20.15 4.26 -19.12
N LEU A 228 -18.94 4.51 -18.58
CA LEU A 228 -17.69 4.00 -19.17
C LEU A 228 -17.64 2.47 -19.21
N LEU A 229 -18.07 1.81 -18.14
CA LEU A 229 -18.15 0.35 -18.11
C LEU A 229 -19.16 -0.17 -19.13
N ALA A 230 -20.34 0.44 -19.20
CA ALA A 230 -21.38 0.10 -20.16
C ALA A 230 -20.95 0.35 -21.61
N ALA A 231 -20.17 1.39 -21.87
CA ALA A 231 -19.57 1.69 -23.17
C ALA A 231 -18.41 0.74 -23.56
N GLY A 232 -17.99 -0.13 -22.66
CA GLY A 232 -16.93 -1.10 -22.91
C GLY A 232 -15.51 -0.51 -22.91
N ASP A 233 -15.24 0.52 -22.09
CA ASP A 233 -13.87 1.03 -21.90
C ASP A 233 -12.91 -0.14 -21.63
N PRO A 234 -11.86 -0.33 -22.45
CA PRO A 234 -11.07 -1.56 -22.43
C PRO A 234 -10.31 -1.75 -21.13
N VAL A 235 -9.89 -0.67 -20.47
CA VAL A 235 -9.11 -0.73 -19.22
C VAL A 235 -10.02 -1.03 -18.03
N ILE A 236 -11.21 -0.41 -18.01
CA ILE A 236 -12.22 -0.66 -16.97
C ILE A 236 -12.76 -2.08 -17.13
N LYS A 237 -13.06 -2.50 -18.37
CA LYS A 237 -13.57 -3.83 -18.68
C LYS A 237 -12.55 -4.92 -18.32
N LEU A 238 -11.26 -4.75 -18.61
CA LEU A 238 -10.21 -5.69 -18.21
C LEU A 238 -10.20 -5.91 -16.69
N ARG A 239 -10.31 -4.82 -15.92
CA ARG A 239 -10.37 -4.90 -14.44
C ARG A 239 -11.67 -5.53 -13.95
N TYR A 240 -12.79 -5.26 -14.62
CA TYR A 240 -14.08 -5.84 -14.28
C TYR A 240 -14.10 -7.35 -14.52
N ASP A 241 -13.60 -7.80 -15.66
CA ASP A 241 -13.63 -9.21 -16.07
C ASP A 241 -12.59 -10.04 -15.30
N TYR A 242 -11.34 -9.54 -15.18
CA TYR A 242 -10.20 -10.32 -14.71
C TYR A 242 -9.53 -9.76 -13.44
N GLY A 243 -9.95 -8.60 -12.93
CA GLY A 243 -9.25 -7.92 -11.84
C GLY A 243 -7.88 -7.39 -12.26
N THR A 244 -7.01 -7.15 -11.28
CA THR A 244 -5.61 -6.78 -11.55
C THR A 244 -4.80 -7.92 -12.22
N PRO A 245 -5.07 -9.21 -11.98
CA PRO A 245 -4.42 -10.30 -12.71
C PRO A 245 -4.55 -10.25 -14.23
N GLY A 246 -5.57 -9.56 -14.77
CA GLY A 246 -5.73 -9.31 -16.20
C GLY A 246 -4.58 -8.53 -16.84
N PHE A 247 -3.73 -7.85 -16.05
CA PHE A 247 -2.54 -7.15 -16.55
C PHE A 247 -1.30 -8.03 -16.69
N LEU A 248 -1.31 -9.25 -16.14
CA LEU A 248 -0.15 -10.15 -16.17
C LEU A 248 0.30 -10.47 -17.62
N PRO A 249 -0.58 -10.79 -18.58
CA PRO A 249 -0.17 -11.00 -19.97
C PRO A 249 0.51 -9.78 -20.61
N ILE A 250 0.12 -8.57 -20.23
CA ILE A 250 0.72 -7.32 -20.75
C ILE A 250 2.15 -7.17 -20.22
N LEU A 251 2.36 -7.46 -18.95
CA LEU A 251 3.70 -7.41 -18.34
C LEU A 251 4.60 -8.54 -18.88
N GLN A 252 4.08 -9.74 -19.05
CA GLN A 252 4.76 -10.86 -19.69
C GLN A 252 5.22 -10.49 -21.11
N ALA A 253 4.32 -9.96 -21.93
CA ALA A 253 4.63 -9.57 -23.31
C ALA A 253 5.64 -8.42 -23.39
N SER A 254 5.68 -7.52 -22.41
CA SER A 254 6.65 -6.42 -22.35
C SER A 254 7.99 -6.81 -21.74
N GLY A 255 8.17 -8.03 -21.25
CA GLY A 255 9.39 -8.47 -20.56
C GLY A 255 9.54 -7.89 -19.16
N GLY A 256 8.44 -7.48 -18.52
CA GLY A 256 8.44 -6.84 -17.21
C GLY A 256 7.75 -7.63 -16.10
N LEU A 257 7.51 -8.93 -16.30
CA LEU A 257 6.99 -9.82 -15.26
C LEU A 257 8.17 -10.34 -14.42
N PRO A 258 8.34 -9.87 -13.16
CA PRO A 258 9.43 -10.32 -12.31
C PRO A 258 9.43 -11.83 -12.13
N THR A 259 10.54 -12.47 -12.45
CA THR A 259 10.68 -13.93 -12.44
C THR A 259 11.94 -14.32 -11.70
N ARG A 260 11.83 -15.36 -10.82
CA ARG A 260 12.93 -15.91 -10.01
C ARG A 260 13.81 -14.82 -9.37
N ASN A 261 13.22 -14.11 -8.42
CA ASN A 261 13.84 -12.98 -7.71
C ASN A 261 14.38 -11.88 -8.64
N PHE A 262 13.57 -11.45 -9.63
CA PHE A 262 13.92 -10.41 -10.63
C PHE A 262 15.15 -10.75 -11.50
N ARG A 263 15.55 -12.01 -11.63
CA ARG A 263 16.60 -12.40 -12.56
C ARG A 263 16.14 -12.34 -14.00
N GLU A 264 14.86 -12.57 -14.24
CA GLU A 264 14.24 -12.72 -15.54
C GLU A 264 12.98 -11.85 -15.65
N GLY A 265 12.61 -11.46 -16.89
CA GLY A 265 11.49 -10.58 -17.19
C GLY A 265 10.28 -11.27 -17.81
N VAL A 266 10.39 -12.56 -18.14
CA VAL A 266 9.31 -13.42 -18.63
C VAL A 266 9.33 -14.76 -17.92
N PHE A 267 8.14 -15.31 -17.71
CA PHE A 267 7.91 -16.58 -17.02
C PHE A 267 7.23 -17.58 -17.92
N GLU A 268 7.78 -18.78 -18.04
CA GLU A 268 7.26 -19.85 -18.89
C GLU A 268 5.88 -20.36 -18.47
N GLY A 269 5.52 -20.19 -17.20
CA GLY A 269 4.23 -20.57 -16.61
C GLY A 269 3.18 -19.45 -16.60
N ALA A 270 3.44 -18.28 -17.20
CA ALA A 270 2.60 -17.09 -17.09
C ALA A 270 1.12 -17.32 -17.44
N GLU A 271 0.85 -18.07 -18.52
CA GLU A 271 -0.52 -18.37 -18.97
C GLU A 271 -1.30 -19.29 -18.00
N ARG A 272 -0.61 -20.01 -17.12
CA ARG A 272 -1.24 -20.86 -16.10
C ARG A 272 -1.61 -20.13 -14.82
N ILE A 273 -1.15 -18.89 -14.66
CA ILE A 273 -1.38 -18.08 -13.44
C ILE A 273 -2.01 -16.72 -13.72
N ASP A 274 -2.38 -16.40 -14.96
CA ASP A 274 -2.97 -15.12 -15.31
C ASP A 274 -4.45 -14.99 -14.93
N GLY A 275 -5.01 -13.79 -15.11
CA GLY A 275 -6.42 -13.51 -14.80
C GLY A 275 -7.40 -14.25 -15.69
N GLN A 276 -7.01 -14.56 -16.93
CA GLN A 276 -7.81 -15.31 -17.89
C GLN A 276 -7.92 -16.78 -17.47
N HIS A 277 -6.80 -17.39 -17.07
CA HIS A 277 -6.79 -18.74 -16.54
C HIS A 277 -7.56 -18.83 -15.20
N MET A 278 -7.39 -17.83 -14.31
CA MET A 278 -8.17 -17.75 -13.07
C MET A 278 -9.68 -17.72 -13.37
N ALA A 279 -10.11 -16.91 -14.34
CA ALA A 279 -11.52 -16.79 -14.71
C ALA A 279 -12.09 -18.10 -15.30
N ALA A 280 -11.26 -18.87 -16.00
CA ALA A 280 -11.67 -20.14 -16.61
C ALA A 280 -11.69 -21.31 -15.62
N THR A 281 -10.99 -21.23 -14.48
CA THR A 281 -10.75 -22.38 -13.59
C THR A 281 -11.31 -22.21 -12.19
N ILE A 282 -10.82 -21.25 -11.40
CA ILE A 282 -11.09 -21.16 -9.96
C ILE A 282 -11.95 -19.96 -9.55
N LEU A 283 -12.34 -19.08 -10.49
CA LEU A 283 -13.12 -17.89 -10.18
C LEU A 283 -14.57 -18.25 -9.80
N LYS A 284 -14.99 -17.83 -8.61
CA LYS A 284 -16.39 -17.95 -8.14
C LYS A 284 -17.20 -16.67 -8.39
N GLY A 285 -16.54 -15.50 -8.35
CA GLY A 285 -17.21 -14.22 -8.56
C GLY A 285 -16.30 -13.01 -8.41
N GLY A 286 -16.91 -11.82 -8.51
CA GLY A 286 -16.24 -10.54 -8.34
C GLY A 286 -16.71 -9.80 -7.09
N GLY A 287 -15.77 -9.30 -6.29
CA GLY A 287 -16.01 -8.42 -5.14
C GLY A 287 -15.81 -6.94 -5.50
N THR A 288 -16.28 -6.05 -4.63
CA THR A 288 -16.21 -4.60 -4.86
C THR A 288 -15.84 -3.83 -3.59
N CYS A 289 -15.49 -2.56 -3.74
CA CYS A 289 -15.41 -1.57 -2.68
C CYS A 289 -16.66 -0.68 -2.68
N PHE A 290 -16.81 0.15 -1.64
CA PHE A 290 -17.92 1.10 -1.50
C PHE A 290 -18.14 1.92 -2.78
N ALA A 291 -19.38 1.95 -3.27
CA ALA A 291 -19.85 2.68 -4.46
C ALA A 291 -19.06 2.44 -5.76
N CYS A 292 -18.26 1.37 -5.86
CA CYS A 292 -17.38 1.14 -7.01
C CYS A 292 -18.01 0.20 -8.06
N PRO A 293 -18.26 0.66 -9.31
CA PRO A 293 -18.79 -0.17 -10.37
C PRO A 293 -17.75 -1.09 -11.01
N VAL A 294 -16.44 -0.84 -10.83
CA VAL A 294 -15.36 -1.59 -11.49
C VAL A 294 -15.23 -3.02 -10.97
N ARG A 295 -15.56 -3.27 -9.70
CA ARG A 295 -15.60 -4.62 -9.10
C ARG A 295 -14.34 -5.45 -9.38
N CYS A 296 -13.16 -4.85 -9.23
CA CYS A 296 -11.88 -5.46 -9.61
C CYS A 296 -11.42 -6.59 -8.66
N LYS A 297 -12.04 -6.77 -7.50
CA LYS A 297 -11.71 -7.86 -6.59
C LYS A 297 -12.16 -9.22 -7.14
N ARG A 298 -11.33 -10.24 -6.99
CA ARG A 298 -11.66 -11.62 -7.34
C ARG A 298 -12.07 -12.39 -6.10
N ILE A 299 -12.97 -13.35 -6.27
CA ILE A 299 -13.36 -14.33 -5.25
C ILE A 299 -13.16 -15.68 -5.89
N VAL A 300 -12.30 -16.50 -5.28
CA VAL A 300 -11.91 -17.82 -5.81
C VAL A 300 -12.26 -18.93 -4.83
N GLU A 301 -12.40 -20.15 -5.35
CA GLU A 301 -12.68 -21.34 -4.58
C GLU A 301 -12.03 -22.55 -5.25
N THR A 302 -11.39 -23.42 -4.47
CA THR A 302 -10.86 -24.72 -4.94
C THR A 302 -11.21 -25.82 -3.94
N HIS A 303 -11.33 -27.07 -4.43
CA HIS A 303 -11.70 -28.25 -3.64
C HIS A 303 -10.70 -29.42 -3.81
N ASP A 304 -9.59 -29.16 -4.47
CA ASP A 304 -8.51 -30.12 -4.71
C ASP A 304 -7.50 -30.18 -3.54
N GLU A 305 -6.24 -30.46 -3.83
CA GLU A 305 -5.16 -30.46 -2.84
C GLU A 305 -5.07 -29.15 -2.04
N TRP A 306 -5.29 -28.02 -2.70
CA TRP A 306 -5.24 -26.66 -2.11
C TRP A 306 -6.65 -26.14 -1.84
N GLN A 307 -7.34 -26.67 -0.86
CA GLN A 307 -8.67 -26.17 -0.51
C GLN A 307 -8.61 -24.67 -0.17
N VAL A 308 -9.33 -23.84 -0.94
CA VAL A 308 -9.37 -22.37 -0.81
C VAL A 308 -10.80 -21.91 -0.56
N GLN A 309 -10.99 -21.10 0.47
CA GLN A 309 -12.29 -20.58 0.89
C GLN A 309 -12.58 -19.21 0.26
N PRO A 310 -13.78 -19.00 -0.30
CA PRO A 310 -14.16 -17.72 -0.95
C PRO A 310 -14.23 -16.53 0.01
N ALA A 311 -14.35 -16.75 1.31
CA ALA A 311 -14.36 -15.69 2.32
C ALA A 311 -13.11 -14.81 2.29
N TYR A 312 -11.97 -15.36 1.88
CA TYR A 312 -10.68 -14.67 1.81
C TYR A 312 -10.39 -14.05 0.45
N GLY A 313 -11.40 -13.96 -0.45
CA GLY A 313 -11.26 -13.34 -1.77
C GLY A 313 -10.40 -14.17 -2.73
N GLY A 314 -9.64 -13.48 -3.57
CA GLY A 314 -8.74 -14.08 -4.55
C GLY A 314 -7.50 -13.22 -4.78
N PRO A 315 -6.42 -13.81 -5.35
CA PRO A 315 -5.15 -13.12 -5.50
C PRO A 315 -5.24 -11.97 -6.49
N GLU A 316 -4.61 -10.84 -6.14
CA GLU A 316 -4.32 -9.71 -7.03
C GLU A 316 -3.08 -10.02 -7.89
N TYR A 317 -2.80 -9.19 -8.90
CA TYR A 317 -1.59 -9.31 -9.72
C TYR A 317 -0.32 -9.39 -8.86
N GLU A 318 -0.19 -8.48 -7.88
CA GLU A 318 0.97 -8.45 -6.98
C GLU A 318 1.15 -9.78 -6.23
N THR A 319 0.05 -10.38 -5.76
CA THR A 319 0.07 -11.68 -5.08
C THR A 319 0.46 -12.81 -6.03
N ILE A 320 -0.13 -12.82 -7.24
CA ILE A 320 0.18 -13.84 -8.25
C ILE A 320 1.64 -13.77 -8.67
N ALA A 321 2.15 -12.58 -8.93
CA ALA A 321 3.54 -12.43 -9.33
C ALA A 321 4.50 -12.77 -8.18
N ALA A 322 4.18 -12.38 -6.94
CA ALA A 322 5.05 -12.61 -5.78
C ALA A 322 5.20 -14.10 -5.43
N PHE A 323 4.10 -14.85 -5.36
CA PHE A 323 4.13 -16.30 -5.06
C PHE A 323 4.25 -17.19 -6.31
N GLY A 324 3.91 -16.64 -7.48
CA GLY A 324 4.01 -17.31 -8.77
C GLY A 324 5.34 -17.07 -9.46
N SER A 325 5.40 -16.16 -10.44
CA SER A 325 6.59 -15.97 -11.28
C SER A 325 7.87 -15.66 -10.49
N LEU A 326 7.79 -14.87 -9.41
CA LEU A 326 8.95 -14.54 -8.59
C LEU A 326 9.53 -15.78 -7.88
N CYS A 327 8.68 -16.72 -7.45
CA CYS A 327 9.04 -18.00 -6.87
C CYS A 327 9.18 -19.14 -7.91
N GLY A 328 8.94 -18.85 -9.21
CA GLY A 328 8.97 -19.83 -10.30
C GLY A 328 7.79 -20.82 -10.27
N VAL A 329 6.71 -20.52 -9.56
CA VAL A 329 5.54 -21.40 -9.36
C VAL A 329 4.45 -21.08 -10.39
N ASP A 330 3.92 -22.09 -11.05
CA ASP A 330 2.86 -22.03 -12.04
C ASP A 330 1.56 -22.76 -11.63
N ASP A 331 1.44 -23.07 -10.35
CA ASP A 331 0.29 -23.70 -9.70
C ASP A 331 -0.64 -22.59 -9.13
N LEU A 332 -1.66 -22.20 -9.91
CA LEU A 332 -2.60 -21.15 -9.51
C LEU A 332 -3.39 -21.49 -8.23
N PRO A 333 -3.88 -22.72 -8.00
CA PRO A 333 -4.47 -23.13 -6.74
C PRO A 333 -3.55 -22.96 -5.52
N ALA A 334 -2.27 -23.31 -5.63
CA ALA A 334 -1.28 -23.07 -4.56
C ALA A 334 -1.09 -21.56 -4.28
N ILE A 335 -1.04 -20.72 -5.32
CA ILE A 335 -0.97 -19.26 -5.19
C ILE A 335 -2.24 -18.70 -4.52
N ALA A 336 -3.41 -19.24 -4.87
CA ALA A 336 -4.67 -18.87 -4.23
C ALA A 336 -4.69 -19.27 -2.75
N LYS A 337 -4.08 -20.43 -2.39
CA LYS A 337 -3.89 -20.85 -1.00
C LYS A 337 -2.96 -19.91 -0.23
N ALA A 338 -1.86 -19.48 -0.84
CA ALA A 338 -0.97 -18.49 -0.24
C ALA A 338 -1.69 -17.15 -0.01
N ASN A 339 -2.55 -16.71 -0.94
CA ASN A 339 -3.42 -15.55 -0.77
C ASN A 339 -4.40 -15.72 0.40
N GLU A 340 -5.06 -16.88 0.50
CA GLU A 340 -5.97 -17.18 1.61
C GLU A 340 -5.23 -17.09 2.95
N LEU A 341 -4.06 -17.72 3.08
CA LEU A 341 -3.25 -17.67 4.29
C LEU A 341 -2.86 -16.23 4.66
N CYS A 342 -2.43 -15.42 3.68
CA CYS A 342 -2.11 -14.02 3.92
C CYS A 342 -3.31 -13.22 4.42
N ASN A 343 -4.50 -13.38 3.84
CA ASN A 343 -5.71 -12.69 4.26
C ASN A 343 -6.26 -13.22 5.60
N ALA A 344 -6.22 -14.54 5.82
CA ALA A 344 -6.68 -15.16 7.06
C ALA A 344 -5.83 -14.75 8.27
N TYR A 345 -4.52 -14.65 8.07
CA TYR A 345 -3.57 -14.40 9.16
C TYR A 345 -2.96 -13.00 9.18
N GLY A 346 -3.26 -12.17 8.19
CA GLY A 346 -2.87 -10.74 8.15
C GLY A 346 -1.43 -10.49 7.73
N LEU A 347 -0.99 -11.00 6.55
CA LEU A 347 0.34 -10.77 5.99
C LEU A 347 0.31 -9.99 4.66
N ASP A 348 1.35 -9.21 4.40
CA ASP A 348 1.65 -8.61 3.10
C ASP A 348 2.10 -9.70 2.12
N THR A 349 1.31 -9.92 1.06
CA THR A 349 1.62 -10.93 0.02
C THR A 349 2.89 -10.59 -0.76
N ILE A 350 3.18 -9.29 -0.96
CA ILE A 350 4.36 -8.82 -1.68
C ILE A 350 5.62 -9.16 -0.87
N SER A 351 5.68 -8.69 0.38
CA SER A 351 6.86 -8.89 1.22
C SER A 351 7.06 -10.37 1.56
N ALA A 352 5.99 -11.13 1.83
CA ALA A 352 6.11 -12.56 2.11
C ALA A 352 6.64 -13.34 0.89
N GLY A 353 6.06 -13.12 -0.29
CA GLY A 353 6.49 -13.78 -1.53
C GLY A 353 7.91 -13.38 -1.93
N ALA A 354 8.26 -12.08 -1.85
CA ALA A 354 9.61 -11.60 -2.16
C ALA A 354 10.67 -12.15 -1.17
N THR A 355 10.34 -12.25 0.12
CA THR A 355 11.22 -12.86 1.13
C THR A 355 11.45 -14.35 0.86
N ILE A 356 10.40 -15.10 0.49
CA ILE A 356 10.54 -16.52 0.11
C ILE A 356 11.36 -16.67 -1.17
N ALA A 357 11.10 -15.85 -2.20
CA ALA A 357 11.86 -15.89 -3.46
C ALA A 357 13.35 -15.56 -3.27
N TRP A 358 13.69 -14.61 -2.39
CA TRP A 358 15.05 -14.35 -1.97
C TRP A 358 15.68 -15.58 -1.28
N ALA A 359 14.97 -16.23 -0.38
CA ALA A 359 15.45 -17.45 0.28
C ALA A 359 15.64 -18.60 -0.71
N MET A 360 14.75 -18.72 -1.72
CA MET A 360 14.90 -19.69 -2.82
C MET A 360 16.18 -19.42 -3.65
N GLU A 361 16.49 -18.18 -3.98
CA GLU A 361 17.74 -17.85 -4.68
C GLU A 361 18.96 -18.18 -3.81
N CYS A 362 18.93 -17.88 -2.53
CA CYS A 362 20.00 -18.25 -1.60
C CYS A 362 20.17 -19.77 -1.48
N PHE A 363 19.07 -20.53 -1.51
CA PHE A 363 19.09 -21.98 -1.50
C PHE A 363 19.66 -22.56 -2.81
N GLU A 364 19.22 -22.07 -3.96
CA GLU A 364 19.75 -22.48 -5.28
C GLU A 364 21.26 -22.24 -5.38
N ARG A 365 21.75 -21.15 -4.78
CA ARG A 365 23.17 -20.79 -4.74
C ARG A 365 23.98 -21.53 -3.68
N GLY A 366 23.37 -22.40 -2.88
CA GLY A 366 24.02 -23.16 -1.82
C GLY A 366 24.41 -22.33 -0.58
N LEU A 367 23.89 -21.10 -0.44
CA LEU A 367 24.05 -20.25 0.74
C LEU A 367 23.13 -20.70 1.88
N LEU A 368 22.03 -21.34 1.53
CA LEU A 368 21.12 -22.03 2.43
C LEU A 368 21.02 -23.50 2.04
N THR A 369 20.79 -24.37 3.03
CA THR A 369 20.60 -25.80 2.87
C THR A 369 19.30 -26.24 3.53
N THR A 370 18.87 -27.48 3.33
CA THR A 370 17.70 -28.03 4.04
C THR A 370 17.88 -28.05 5.55
N ALA A 371 19.12 -28.08 6.07
CA ALA A 371 19.37 -27.96 7.50
C ALA A 371 19.04 -26.55 8.04
N ASP A 372 19.22 -25.51 7.22
CA ASP A 372 18.86 -24.13 7.57
C ASP A 372 17.35 -23.87 7.44
N THR A 373 16.67 -24.57 6.53
CA THR A 373 15.26 -24.33 6.14
C THR A 373 14.28 -25.34 6.74
N ASP A 374 14.60 -25.90 7.90
CA ASP A 374 13.79 -26.87 8.66
C ASP A 374 13.40 -28.12 7.81
N GLY A 375 14.29 -28.56 6.94
CA GLY A 375 14.08 -29.72 6.06
C GLY A 375 13.29 -29.39 4.78
N ILE A 376 12.86 -28.15 4.55
CA ILE A 376 12.07 -27.75 3.39
C ILE A 376 13.02 -27.42 2.21
N PRO A 377 12.92 -28.10 1.05
CA PRO A 377 13.75 -27.80 -0.11
C PRO A 377 13.20 -26.56 -0.86
N LEU A 378 13.82 -25.39 -0.63
CA LEU A 378 13.41 -24.10 -1.20
C LEU A 378 13.90 -23.91 -2.65
N ASN A 379 13.62 -24.88 -3.54
CA ASN A 379 13.89 -24.73 -4.96
C ASN A 379 12.83 -23.85 -5.63
N PHE A 380 13.23 -23.01 -6.61
CA PHE A 380 12.27 -22.34 -7.47
C PHE A 380 11.33 -23.34 -8.13
N GLY A 381 10.02 -23.00 -8.20
CA GLY A 381 8.97 -23.86 -8.72
C GLY A 381 8.35 -24.82 -7.70
N ASN A 382 8.86 -24.89 -6.48
CA ASN A 382 8.29 -25.76 -5.45
C ASN A 382 7.11 -25.09 -4.72
N ALA A 383 5.90 -25.24 -5.24
CA ALA A 383 4.67 -24.67 -4.67
C ALA A 383 4.43 -25.10 -3.21
N ARG A 384 4.68 -26.38 -2.86
CA ARG A 384 4.53 -26.88 -1.49
C ARG A 384 5.47 -26.18 -0.51
N ALA A 385 6.73 -25.97 -0.93
CA ALA A 385 7.71 -25.27 -0.10
C ALA A 385 7.29 -23.80 0.16
N VAL A 386 6.69 -23.14 -0.84
CA VAL A 386 6.15 -21.76 -0.67
C VAL A 386 5.06 -21.74 0.40
N VAL A 387 4.07 -22.63 0.31
CA VAL A 387 2.95 -22.67 1.26
C VAL A 387 3.43 -23.05 2.67
N GLN A 388 4.26 -24.08 2.80
CA GLN A 388 4.82 -24.51 4.08
C GLN A 388 5.68 -23.42 4.74
N MET A 389 6.49 -22.72 3.96
CA MET A 389 7.32 -21.64 4.49
C MET A 389 6.46 -20.44 4.92
N LEU A 390 5.38 -20.13 4.19
CA LEU A 390 4.42 -19.10 4.56
C LEU A 390 3.73 -19.44 5.89
N GLU A 391 3.33 -20.70 6.11
CA GLU A 391 2.77 -21.18 7.38
C GLU A 391 3.77 -20.99 8.53
N LYS A 392 5.05 -21.31 8.32
CA LYS A 392 6.11 -21.10 9.31
C LYS A 392 6.34 -19.61 9.63
N ILE A 393 6.28 -18.73 8.62
CA ILE A 393 6.35 -17.28 8.82
C ILE A 393 5.19 -16.80 9.70
N ILE A 394 3.96 -17.25 9.42
CA ILE A 394 2.76 -16.91 10.19
C ILE A 394 2.88 -17.37 11.64
N GLN A 395 3.39 -18.57 11.87
CA GLN A 395 3.56 -19.13 13.21
C GLN A 395 4.82 -18.62 13.93
N ARG A 396 5.76 -18.00 13.20
CA ARG A 396 7.10 -17.63 13.68
C ARG A 396 7.86 -18.84 14.21
N GLU A 397 7.88 -19.93 13.43
CA GLU A 397 8.53 -21.18 13.81
C GLU A 397 9.79 -21.45 12.98
N GLY A 398 10.89 -21.82 13.64
CA GLY A 398 12.13 -22.22 12.98
C GLY A 398 12.66 -21.16 12.03
N PHE A 399 12.93 -21.53 10.76
CA PHE A 399 13.38 -20.59 9.73
C PHE A 399 12.33 -19.53 9.42
N GLY A 400 11.05 -19.84 9.58
CA GLY A 400 9.94 -18.90 9.39
C GLY A 400 10.00 -17.71 10.37
N ASP A 401 10.54 -17.87 11.59
CA ASP A 401 10.72 -16.75 12.53
C ASP A 401 11.75 -15.74 12.03
N ILE A 402 12.81 -16.23 11.38
CA ILE A 402 13.82 -15.36 10.72
C ILE A 402 13.17 -14.59 9.57
N LEU A 403 12.41 -15.27 8.72
CA LEU A 403 11.75 -14.67 7.55
C LEU A 403 10.61 -13.71 7.94
N ALA A 404 9.96 -13.89 9.10
CA ALA A 404 8.94 -12.99 9.62
C ALA A 404 9.44 -11.55 9.89
N GLN A 405 10.77 -11.34 9.87
CA GLN A 405 11.41 -10.04 10.03
C GLN A 405 11.63 -9.31 8.68
N GLY A 406 11.24 -9.92 7.56
CA GLY A 406 11.50 -9.44 6.20
C GLY A 406 12.89 -9.80 5.68
N ALA A 407 13.06 -9.79 4.35
CA ALA A 407 14.28 -10.28 3.67
C ALA A 407 15.55 -9.55 4.12
N TYR A 408 15.47 -8.22 4.33
CA TYR A 408 16.65 -7.44 4.75
C TYR A 408 17.20 -7.92 6.09
N ARG A 409 16.35 -8.03 7.13
CA ARG A 409 16.79 -8.45 8.46
C ARG A 409 17.15 -9.93 8.50
N ALA A 410 16.40 -10.76 7.77
CA ALA A 410 16.72 -12.17 7.62
C ALA A 410 18.13 -12.35 7.03
N ALA A 411 18.49 -11.59 6.00
CA ALA A 411 19.82 -11.62 5.42
C ALA A 411 20.91 -11.20 6.41
N GLN A 412 20.67 -10.16 7.22
CA GLN A 412 21.63 -9.73 8.26
C GLN A 412 21.85 -10.80 9.34
N ILE A 413 20.79 -11.51 9.72
CA ILE A 413 20.86 -12.61 10.72
C ILE A 413 21.63 -13.80 10.15
N ILE A 414 21.40 -14.18 8.90
CA ILE A 414 22.01 -15.34 8.26
C ILE A 414 23.47 -15.04 7.85
N GLY A 415 23.73 -13.84 7.33
CA GLY A 415 25.03 -13.49 6.76
C GLY A 415 25.35 -14.32 5.53
N ARG A 416 26.57 -14.85 5.42
CA ARG A 416 27.04 -15.75 4.35
C ARG A 416 26.98 -15.15 2.96
N GLY A 417 26.84 -13.81 2.83
CA GLY A 417 26.68 -13.11 1.54
C GLY A 417 25.27 -13.16 0.97
N THR A 418 24.25 -13.51 1.77
CA THR A 418 22.85 -13.53 1.33
C THR A 418 22.29 -12.13 1.09
N GLU A 419 22.91 -11.10 1.67
CA GLU A 419 22.53 -9.69 1.60
C GLU A 419 22.56 -9.14 0.17
N GLN A 420 23.46 -9.65 -0.68
CA GLN A 420 23.62 -9.21 -2.07
C GLN A 420 22.41 -9.55 -2.97
N TYR A 421 21.55 -10.48 -2.53
CA TYR A 421 20.36 -10.91 -3.29
C TYR A 421 19.06 -10.30 -2.78
N VAL A 422 19.12 -9.49 -1.72
CA VAL A 422 17.95 -8.80 -1.16
C VAL A 422 17.53 -7.64 -2.07
N LEU A 423 16.26 -7.63 -2.48
CA LEU A 423 15.69 -6.59 -3.30
C LEU A 423 14.76 -5.71 -2.46
N GLN A 424 15.27 -4.58 -2.00
CA GLN A 424 14.57 -3.71 -1.06
C GLN A 424 14.97 -2.24 -1.23
N VAL A 425 14.13 -1.33 -0.77
CA VAL A 425 14.46 0.07 -0.49
C VAL A 425 13.96 0.43 0.91
N LYS A 426 14.82 1.00 1.74
CA LYS A 426 14.50 1.30 3.14
C LYS A 426 13.96 0.06 3.90
N LYS A 427 14.55 -1.11 3.62
CA LYS A 427 14.21 -2.42 4.23
C LYS A 427 12.82 -2.97 3.83
N GLN A 428 12.12 -2.35 2.91
CA GLN A 428 10.86 -2.85 2.36
C GLN A 428 11.11 -3.49 0.98
N GLU A 429 10.67 -4.71 0.78
CA GLU A 429 10.85 -5.48 -0.45
C GLU A 429 10.22 -4.78 -1.65
N VAL A 430 10.82 -4.96 -2.84
CA VAL A 430 10.33 -4.36 -4.09
C VAL A 430 9.03 -5.04 -4.53
N PRO A 431 8.00 -4.28 -4.94
CA PRO A 431 6.77 -4.83 -5.50
C PRO A 431 6.97 -5.37 -6.92
N MET A 432 5.99 -6.11 -7.43
CA MET A 432 6.09 -6.95 -8.62
C MET A 432 6.11 -6.17 -9.95
N HIS A 433 6.92 -5.13 -10.01
CA HIS A 433 7.13 -4.30 -11.19
C HIS A 433 8.61 -4.06 -11.45
N ASP A 434 9.15 -4.69 -12.49
CA ASP A 434 10.56 -4.54 -12.84
C ASP A 434 10.86 -3.14 -13.40
N PRO A 435 11.73 -2.35 -12.76
CA PRO A 435 12.01 -1.00 -13.22
C PRO A 435 12.93 -0.96 -14.45
N ARG A 436 13.55 -2.07 -14.87
CA ARG A 436 14.37 -2.13 -16.07
C ARG A 436 13.57 -1.96 -17.37
N ILE A 437 12.22 -1.99 -17.27
CA ILE A 437 11.32 -1.66 -18.38
C ILE A 437 10.61 -0.31 -18.18
N LYS A 438 10.95 0.46 -17.14
CA LYS A 438 10.34 1.74 -16.75
C LYS A 438 11.22 2.46 -15.72
N PHE A 439 12.31 3.07 -16.19
CA PHE A 439 13.40 3.58 -15.37
C PHE A 439 12.98 4.63 -14.33
N ALA A 440 11.96 5.45 -14.62
CA ALA A 440 11.45 6.43 -13.67
C ALA A 440 10.78 5.77 -12.44
N LEU A 441 10.34 4.51 -12.55
CA LEU A 441 9.81 3.77 -11.42
C LEU A 441 10.89 3.50 -10.36
N ASP A 442 12.14 3.20 -10.79
CA ASP A 442 13.26 2.97 -9.86
C ASP A 442 13.63 4.24 -9.08
N LEU A 443 13.62 5.40 -9.77
CA LEU A 443 13.73 6.70 -9.10
C LEU A 443 12.63 6.89 -8.05
N GLY A 444 11.41 6.49 -8.39
CA GLY A 444 10.27 6.50 -7.47
C GLY A 444 10.46 5.56 -6.28
N TYR A 445 10.92 4.32 -6.51
CA TYR A 445 11.24 3.37 -5.44
C TYR A 445 12.27 3.95 -4.46
N ALA A 446 13.35 4.51 -5.00
CA ALA A 446 14.42 5.11 -4.20
C ALA A 446 13.91 6.25 -3.33
N THR A 447 13.14 7.18 -3.90
CA THR A 447 12.73 8.43 -3.22
C THR A 447 11.44 8.29 -2.39
N SER A 448 10.71 7.18 -2.51
CA SER A 448 9.47 6.95 -1.76
C SER A 448 9.70 7.00 -0.25
N PRO A 449 8.86 7.73 0.51
CA PRO A 449 9.00 7.83 1.95
C PRO A 449 8.65 6.51 2.67
N THR A 450 7.87 5.63 2.06
CA THR A 450 7.43 4.35 2.64
C THR A 450 8.34 3.18 2.29
N GLY A 451 9.44 3.40 1.59
CA GLY A 451 10.24 2.34 0.93
C GLY A 451 9.73 2.04 -0.47
N ALA A 452 10.16 0.93 -1.09
CA ALA A 452 9.75 0.61 -2.44
C ALA A 452 8.21 0.49 -2.56
N ASP A 453 7.61 1.38 -3.34
CA ASP A 453 6.17 1.45 -3.56
C ASP A 453 5.86 1.70 -5.04
N HIS A 454 4.98 0.88 -5.62
CA HIS A 454 4.60 1.00 -7.03
C HIS A 454 3.36 1.89 -7.25
N VAL A 455 2.55 2.10 -6.21
CA VAL A 455 1.20 2.69 -6.36
C VAL A 455 1.24 4.19 -6.61
N HIS A 456 2.07 4.95 -5.89
CA HIS A 456 2.16 6.39 -6.08
C HIS A 456 3.30 6.82 -7.02
N ASN A 457 4.08 5.88 -7.54
CA ASN A 457 5.20 6.16 -8.44
C ASN A 457 4.82 6.10 -9.93
N LEU A 458 5.72 6.60 -10.79
CA LEU A 458 5.46 6.71 -12.22
C LEU A 458 5.77 5.39 -12.95
N HIS A 459 4.74 4.80 -13.56
CA HIS A 459 4.91 3.71 -14.54
C HIS A 459 5.07 4.33 -15.93
N ASP A 460 6.25 4.83 -16.23
CA ASP A 460 6.53 5.69 -17.37
C ASP A 460 6.48 4.98 -18.75
N ASN A 461 6.54 3.65 -18.78
CA ASN A 461 6.27 2.88 -19.99
C ASN A 461 4.84 3.07 -20.54
N ALA A 462 3.88 3.52 -19.72
CA ALA A 462 2.53 3.85 -20.14
C ALA A 462 2.41 5.22 -20.86
N PHE A 463 3.44 6.07 -20.83
CA PHE A 463 3.37 7.48 -21.24
C PHE A 463 4.34 7.83 -22.37
N GLN A 464 4.53 6.90 -23.34
CA GLN A 464 5.51 7.03 -24.41
C GLN A 464 4.96 7.64 -25.71
N THR A 465 3.64 7.92 -25.80
CA THR A 465 3.02 8.51 -26.99
C THR A 465 2.31 9.82 -26.66
N PRO A 466 2.10 10.71 -27.66
CA PRO A 466 1.37 11.97 -27.46
C PRO A 466 -0.05 11.78 -26.88
N GLU A 467 -0.74 10.72 -27.27
CA GLU A 467 -2.09 10.38 -26.81
C GLU A 467 -2.07 10.03 -25.32
N ASN A 468 -1.11 9.22 -24.91
CA ASN A 468 -1.01 8.72 -23.53
C ASN A 468 -0.61 9.81 -22.53
N ILE A 469 0.08 10.88 -22.97
CA ILE A 469 0.41 12.01 -22.11
C ILE A 469 -0.64 13.12 -22.14
N ALA A 470 -1.66 13.05 -22.98
CA ALA A 470 -2.65 14.14 -23.15
C ALA A 470 -3.29 14.53 -21.81
N GLY A 471 -3.66 13.56 -20.98
CA GLY A 471 -4.23 13.78 -19.64
C GLY A 471 -3.24 14.35 -18.61
N LEU A 472 -1.93 14.42 -18.92
CA LEU A 472 -0.90 14.95 -18.02
C LEU A 472 -0.55 16.43 -18.30
N ARG A 473 -1.16 17.05 -19.32
CA ARG A 473 -0.92 18.46 -19.68
C ARG A 473 -1.18 19.43 -18.51
N PRO A 474 -2.22 19.25 -17.68
CA PRO A 474 -2.44 20.11 -16.52
C PRO A 474 -1.28 20.06 -15.50
N LEU A 475 -0.50 18.96 -15.48
CA LEU A 475 0.74 18.86 -14.69
C LEU A 475 1.95 19.50 -15.41
N GLY A 476 1.76 20.15 -16.57
CA GLY A 476 2.83 20.75 -17.36
C GLY A 476 3.75 19.71 -18.03
N ILE A 477 3.23 18.51 -18.33
CA ILE A 477 3.92 17.46 -19.07
C ILE A 477 3.40 17.51 -20.52
N HIS A 478 4.24 17.91 -21.47
CA HIS A 478 3.82 18.22 -22.83
C HIS A 478 4.45 17.32 -23.91
N ARG A 479 5.44 16.51 -23.55
CA ARG A 479 6.14 15.63 -24.49
C ARG A 479 6.24 14.22 -23.91
N PRO A 480 6.00 13.17 -24.72
CA PRO A 480 6.27 11.80 -24.31
C PRO A 480 7.80 11.60 -24.17
N LEU A 481 8.18 10.73 -23.26
CA LEU A 481 9.56 10.34 -23.02
C LEU A 481 9.67 8.82 -23.02
N ARG A 482 10.78 8.28 -23.55
CA ARG A 482 11.02 6.83 -23.57
C ARG A 482 11.08 6.26 -22.16
N PHE A 483 10.77 4.99 -21.98
CA PHE A 483 10.79 4.30 -20.67
C PHE A 483 12.22 4.23 -20.06
N ASP A 484 13.27 4.26 -20.92
CA ASP A 484 14.68 4.17 -20.55
C ASP A 484 15.36 5.55 -20.41
N ASP A 485 14.59 6.64 -20.35
CA ASP A 485 15.08 8.00 -20.15
C ASP A 485 15.17 8.34 -18.64
N LEU A 486 16.31 8.88 -18.21
CA LEU A 486 16.55 9.45 -16.88
C LEU A 486 17.03 10.90 -16.95
N SER A 487 16.80 11.60 -18.07
CA SER A 487 17.13 13.02 -18.24
C SER A 487 16.39 13.90 -17.21
N PRO A 488 16.83 15.15 -16.99
CA PRO A 488 16.10 16.11 -16.16
C PRO A 488 14.64 16.31 -16.55
N ALA A 489 14.30 16.10 -17.84
CA ALA A 489 12.90 16.14 -18.29
C ALA A 489 12.07 14.98 -17.74
N LYS A 490 12.63 13.77 -17.69
CA LYS A 490 12.00 12.59 -17.09
C LYS A 490 11.90 12.75 -15.56
N VAL A 491 12.95 13.22 -14.90
CA VAL A 491 12.93 13.50 -13.45
C VAL A 491 11.83 14.51 -13.10
N ARG A 492 11.67 15.58 -13.90
CA ARG A 492 10.56 16.55 -13.72
C ARG A 492 9.20 15.88 -13.90
N MET A 493 9.05 14.99 -14.87
CA MET A 493 7.81 14.23 -15.08
C MET A 493 7.51 13.34 -13.86
N ALA A 494 8.49 12.58 -13.38
CA ALA A 494 8.36 11.71 -12.21
C ALA A 494 7.99 12.53 -10.95
N ARG A 495 8.73 13.64 -10.68
CA ARG A 495 8.42 14.54 -9.56
C ARG A 495 6.96 14.99 -9.55
N ARG A 496 6.47 15.53 -10.67
CA ARG A 496 5.10 16.05 -10.78
C ARG A 496 4.06 14.95 -10.63
N TRP A 497 4.33 13.77 -11.18
CA TRP A 497 3.48 12.61 -11.00
C TRP A 497 3.42 12.17 -9.54
N ILE A 498 4.56 12.01 -8.87
CA ILE A 498 4.63 11.60 -7.46
C ILE A 498 3.90 12.61 -6.57
N THR A 499 4.10 13.92 -6.79
CA THR A 499 3.39 14.99 -6.08
C THR A 499 1.87 14.89 -6.28
N TYR A 500 1.42 14.69 -7.52
CA TYR A 500 0.01 14.51 -7.83
C TYR A 500 -0.57 13.23 -7.21
N ARG A 501 0.18 12.14 -7.20
CA ARG A 501 -0.24 10.89 -6.56
C ARG A 501 -0.32 11.02 -5.03
N THR A 502 0.58 11.78 -4.42
CA THR A 502 0.51 12.09 -2.99
C THR A 502 -0.77 12.88 -2.66
N PHE A 503 -1.18 13.84 -3.50
CA PHE A 503 -2.48 14.49 -3.36
C PHE A 503 -3.63 13.47 -3.39
N GLN A 504 -3.62 12.50 -4.33
CA GLN A 504 -4.66 11.46 -4.38
C GLN A 504 -4.68 10.57 -3.12
N ASN A 505 -3.52 10.31 -2.51
CA ASN A 505 -3.43 9.59 -1.24
C ASN A 505 -4.00 10.42 -0.07
N CYS A 506 -3.86 11.75 -0.10
CA CYS A 506 -4.53 12.65 0.85
C CYS A 506 -6.04 12.69 0.62
N LEU A 507 -6.47 12.63 -0.63
CA LEU A 507 -7.88 12.61 -1.01
C LEU A 507 -8.57 11.29 -0.64
N GLY A 508 -7.82 10.19 -0.47
CA GLY A 508 -8.36 8.85 -0.23
C GLY A 508 -9.03 8.25 -1.47
N MET A 509 -8.45 8.50 -2.65
CA MET A 509 -9.01 8.08 -3.94
C MET A 509 -8.32 6.84 -4.49
N CYS A 510 -9.12 5.87 -4.96
CA CYS A 510 -8.57 4.70 -5.66
C CYS A 510 -7.96 5.08 -7.00
N ILE A 511 -6.72 4.63 -7.25
CA ILE A 511 -5.97 4.92 -8.48
C ILE A 511 -6.57 4.29 -9.74
N PHE A 512 -7.41 3.27 -9.58
CA PHE A 512 -8.06 2.59 -10.71
C PHE A 512 -9.24 3.37 -11.29
N MET A 513 -9.56 4.51 -10.69
CA MET A 513 -10.55 5.43 -11.20
C MET A 513 -9.91 6.36 -12.23
N SER A 514 -10.42 6.34 -13.46
CA SER A 514 -9.86 7.10 -14.58
C SER A 514 -10.33 8.58 -14.60
N TYR A 515 -10.60 9.18 -13.43
CA TYR A 515 -10.92 10.61 -13.35
C TYR A 515 -9.77 11.47 -13.88
N SER A 516 -10.05 12.38 -14.79
CA SER A 516 -9.06 13.38 -15.21
C SER A 516 -8.67 14.30 -14.03
N ILE A 517 -7.58 15.04 -14.19
CA ILE A 517 -7.12 15.98 -13.17
C ILE A 517 -8.18 17.06 -12.91
N GLU A 518 -8.82 17.55 -13.98
CA GLU A 518 -9.91 18.54 -13.89
C GLU A 518 -11.16 17.94 -13.24
N ALA A 519 -11.47 16.66 -13.52
CA ALA A 519 -12.56 15.96 -12.85
C ALA A 519 -12.34 15.86 -11.34
N GLN A 520 -11.11 15.58 -10.91
CA GLN A 520 -10.77 15.54 -9.50
C GLN A 520 -10.87 16.91 -8.84
N GLN A 521 -10.47 17.98 -9.52
CA GLN A 521 -10.70 19.35 -9.08
C GLN A 521 -12.20 19.64 -8.90
N GLU A 522 -13.03 19.28 -9.90
CA GLU A 522 -14.49 19.47 -9.85
C GLU A 522 -15.10 18.67 -8.68
N ILE A 523 -14.63 17.44 -8.45
CA ILE A 523 -15.07 16.58 -7.33
C ILE A 523 -14.72 17.24 -5.98
N VAL A 524 -13.49 17.73 -5.79
CA VAL A 524 -13.11 18.41 -4.53
C VAL A 524 -13.99 19.64 -4.29
N ARG A 525 -14.21 20.47 -5.31
CA ARG A 525 -15.12 21.62 -5.23
C ARG A 525 -16.55 21.20 -4.86
N ALA A 526 -17.04 20.13 -5.44
CA ALA A 526 -18.38 19.62 -5.17
C ALA A 526 -18.54 18.99 -3.78
N LEU A 527 -17.46 18.41 -3.25
CA LEU A 527 -17.43 17.90 -1.89
C LEU A 527 -17.47 19.04 -0.86
N THR A 528 -16.66 20.08 -1.04
CA THR A 528 -16.34 21.07 0.00
C THR A 528 -16.97 22.46 -0.20
N GLY A 529 -17.30 22.81 -1.43
CA GLY A 529 -17.67 24.18 -1.79
C GLY A 529 -16.49 25.14 -1.94
N TRP A 530 -15.26 24.67 -1.81
CA TRP A 530 -14.05 25.49 -1.96
C TRP A 530 -13.82 25.90 -3.41
N ASP A 531 -13.24 27.04 -3.64
CA ASP A 531 -12.64 27.41 -4.91
C ASP A 531 -11.23 26.79 -5.01
N PHE A 532 -11.22 25.45 -5.19
CA PHE A 532 -9.99 24.64 -5.19
C PHE A 532 -9.37 24.60 -6.59
N SER A 533 -8.06 24.78 -6.68
CA SER A 533 -7.31 24.84 -7.94
C SER A 533 -6.39 23.63 -8.14
N ILE A 534 -5.95 23.39 -9.40
CA ILE A 534 -4.91 22.39 -9.71
C ILE A 534 -3.57 22.77 -9.05
N PHE A 535 -3.32 24.06 -8.85
CA PHE A 535 -2.14 24.55 -8.12
C PHE A 535 -2.16 24.06 -6.66
N GLU A 536 -3.28 24.30 -5.94
CA GLU A 536 -3.45 23.80 -4.56
C GLU A 536 -3.37 22.27 -4.48
N MET A 537 -3.86 21.55 -5.49
CA MET A 537 -3.74 20.09 -5.59
C MET A 537 -2.27 19.64 -5.53
N LEU A 538 -1.40 20.27 -6.31
CA LEU A 538 0.03 19.96 -6.32
C LEU A 538 0.73 20.45 -5.04
N GLU A 539 0.32 21.59 -4.52
CA GLU A 539 0.88 22.15 -3.28
C GLU A 539 0.60 21.26 -2.06
N VAL A 540 -0.62 20.74 -1.92
CA VAL A 540 -0.96 19.74 -0.89
C VAL A 540 -0.11 18.50 -1.04
N GLY A 541 0.02 17.96 -2.26
CA GLY A 541 0.83 16.76 -2.51
C GLY A 541 2.30 16.96 -2.17
N GLU A 542 2.89 18.10 -2.54
CA GLU A 542 4.29 18.43 -2.25
C GLU A 542 4.52 18.68 -0.75
N ARG A 543 3.58 19.37 -0.09
CA ARG A 543 3.59 19.62 1.36
C ARG A 543 3.63 18.31 2.14
N VAL A 544 2.70 17.41 1.86
CA VAL A 544 2.61 16.12 2.58
C VAL A 544 3.81 15.22 2.28
N LEU A 545 4.32 15.23 1.05
CA LEU A 545 5.54 14.50 0.70
C LEU A 545 6.77 15.05 1.45
N ALA A 546 6.87 16.38 1.57
CA ALA A 546 7.92 17.03 2.37
C ALA A 546 7.80 16.68 3.85
N MET A 547 6.59 16.66 4.40
CA MET A 547 6.33 16.25 5.80
C MET A 547 6.79 14.80 6.05
N ALA A 548 6.43 13.86 5.18
CA ALA A 548 6.86 12.46 5.29
C ALA A 548 8.39 12.34 5.20
N ARG A 549 9.04 13.15 4.35
CA ARG A 549 10.50 13.19 4.22
C ARG A 549 11.17 13.77 5.47
N VAL A 550 10.62 14.82 6.08
CA VAL A 550 11.11 15.37 7.36
C VAL A 550 11.02 14.32 8.46
N PHE A 551 9.90 13.59 8.55
CA PHE A 551 9.75 12.52 9.54
C PHE A 551 10.82 11.43 9.35
N ASN A 552 11.03 10.99 8.10
CA ASN A 552 12.10 10.03 7.78
C ASN A 552 13.49 10.54 8.19
N ALA A 553 13.80 11.80 7.92
CA ALA A 553 15.07 12.40 8.28
C ALA A 553 15.27 12.44 9.81
N ARG A 554 14.21 12.75 10.57
CA ARG A 554 14.23 12.67 12.04
C ARG A 554 14.45 11.25 12.54
N CYS A 555 13.86 10.25 11.89
CA CYS A 555 14.06 8.83 12.20
C CYS A 555 15.42 8.29 11.77
N GLY A 556 16.32 9.12 11.22
CA GLY A 556 17.68 8.74 10.84
C GLY A 556 17.83 8.25 9.41
N LEU A 557 16.76 8.19 8.60
CA LEU A 557 16.86 7.88 7.18
C LEU A 557 17.48 9.05 6.40
N ARG A 558 18.40 8.74 5.49
CA ARG A 558 19.21 9.72 4.74
C ARG A 558 19.17 9.43 3.24
N ALA A 559 19.84 10.26 2.45
CA ALA A 559 20.00 10.06 1.01
C ALA A 559 20.65 8.70 0.68
N ALA A 560 21.48 8.16 1.54
CA ALA A 560 22.08 6.83 1.36
C ALA A 560 21.05 5.68 1.43
N ASP A 561 19.91 5.88 2.09
CA ASP A 561 18.83 4.90 2.16
C ASP A 561 17.92 4.95 0.91
N ASP A 562 18.07 5.97 0.07
CA ASP A 562 17.42 6.09 -1.24
C ASP A 562 18.18 5.29 -2.32
N ALA A 563 18.67 4.11 -1.96
CA ALA A 563 19.48 3.25 -2.82
C ALA A 563 18.62 2.18 -3.51
N PRO A 564 18.54 2.20 -4.85
CA PRO A 564 17.93 1.09 -5.60
C PRO A 564 18.71 -0.21 -5.41
N PRO A 565 18.05 -1.37 -5.48
CA PRO A 565 18.72 -2.67 -5.46
C PRO A 565 19.75 -2.85 -6.58
N ALA A 566 20.90 -3.43 -6.25
CA ALA A 566 21.99 -3.66 -7.21
C ALA A 566 21.55 -4.49 -8.44
N ARG A 567 20.57 -5.40 -8.26
CA ARG A 567 19.99 -6.22 -9.33
C ARG A 567 19.47 -5.41 -10.52
N PHE A 568 18.99 -4.20 -10.32
CA PHE A 568 18.45 -3.37 -11.41
C PHE A 568 19.52 -2.72 -12.26
N PHE A 569 20.77 -2.73 -11.79
CA PHE A 569 21.97 -2.34 -12.55
C PHE A 569 22.60 -3.53 -13.29
N GLU A 570 22.05 -4.74 -13.14
CA GLU A 570 22.45 -5.95 -13.87
C GLU A 570 21.54 -6.19 -15.07
N PRO A 571 22.05 -6.78 -16.17
CA PRO A 571 21.25 -7.13 -17.34
C PRO A 571 20.08 -8.06 -17.01
N LEU A 572 18.89 -7.76 -17.54
CA LEU A 572 17.72 -8.63 -17.48
C LEU A 572 17.99 -9.93 -18.25
N GLY A 573 17.69 -11.09 -17.62
CA GLY A 573 18.15 -12.39 -18.11
C GLY A 573 17.44 -12.92 -19.36
N ASN A 574 16.15 -12.55 -19.57
CA ASN A 574 15.37 -13.06 -20.69
C ASN A 574 14.27 -12.08 -21.16
N GLY A 575 13.50 -12.48 -22.18
CA GLY A 575 12.36 -11.75 -22.71
C GLY A 575 12.75 -10.68 -23.74
N PRO A 576 11.77 -9.86 -24.20
CA PRO A 576 11.97 -8.85 -25.24
C PRO A 576 13.01 -7.78 -24.89
N LEU A 577 13.25 -7.56 -23.63
CA LEU A 577 14.21 -6.59 -23.10
C LEU A 577 15.40 -7.27 -22.40
N ALA A 578 15.71 -8.53 -22.78
CA ALA A 578 16.92 -9.20 -22.31
C ALA A 578 18.17 -8.32 -22.55
N GLY A 579 19.02 -8.22 -21.54
CA GLY A 579 20.19 -7.33 -21.57
C GLY A 579 19.91 -5.89 -21.13
N SER A 580 18.65 -5.48 -20.93
CA SER A 580 18.33 -4.15 -20.37
C SER A 580 18.77 -4.05 -18.92
N PHE A 581 19.33 -2.91 -18.56
CA PHE A 581 19.72 -2.55 -17.18
C PHE A 581 19.63 -1.04 -17.00
N ILE A 582 19.50 -0.60 -15.77
CA ILE A 582 19.52 0.84 -15.46
C ILE A 582 20.96 1.29 -15.29
N PRO A 583 21.46 2.29 -16.07
CA PRO A 583 22.83 2.76 -15.90
C PRO A 583 23.03 3.42 -14.52
N PRO A 584 23.97 2.95 -13.68
CA PRO A 584 24.13 3.45 -12.30
C PRO A 584 24.44 4.95 -12.24
N ASP A 585 25.25 5.46 -13.16
CA ASP A 585 25.60 6.88 -13.20
C ASP A 585 24.41 7.77 -13.56
N ALA A 586 23.58 7.32 -14.51
CA ALA A 586 22.37 8.02 -14.89
C ALA A 586 21.35 8.05 -13.73
N MET A 587 21.22 6.96 -12.98
CA MET A 587 20.36 6.91 -11.80
C MET A 587 20.86 7.84 -10.69
N ARG A 588 22.16 7.87 -10.40
CA ARG A 588 22.73 8.82 -9.43
C ARG A 588 22.47 10.27 -9.83
N ALA A 589 22.66 10.62 -11.10
CA ALA A 589 22.38 11.97 -11.61
C ALA A 589 20.89 12.31 -11.52
N ALA A 590 20.01 11.35 -11.80
CA ALA A 590 18.55 11.52 -11.68
C ALA A 590 18.12 11.76 -10.23
N LEU A 591 18.67 11.01 -9.25
CA LEU A 591 18.41 11.20 -7.82
C LEU A 591 18.84 12.60 -7.36
N GLN A 592 20.04 13.06 -7.72
CA GLN A 592 20.51 14.41 -7.39
C GLN A 592 19.63 15.49 -8.03
N THR A 593 19.25 15.30 -9.29
CA THR A 593 18.34 16.21 -9.99
C THR A 593 16.96 16.25 -9.32
N TYR A 594 16.46 15.09 -8.85
CA TYR A 594 15.19 15.00 -8.12
C TYR A 594 15.26 15.80 -6.81
N TYR A 595 16.32 15.63 -6.01
CA TYR A 595 16.50 16.40 -4.76
C TYR A 595 16.54 17.91 -5.01
N GLN A 596 17.31 18.34 -6.02
CA GLN A 596 17.37 19.76 -6.40
C GLN A 596 15.98 20.30 -6.79
N MET A 597 15.21 19.55 -7.58
CA MET A 597 13.86 19.93 -8.01
C MET A 597 12.85 19.94 -6.85
N MET A 598 13.08 19.12 -5.82
CA MET A 598 12.25 19.08 -4.60
C MET A 598 12.67 20.10 -3.55
N GLY A 599 13.78 20.81 -3.74
CA GLY A 599 14.36 21.69 -2.71
C GLY A 599 14.87 20.90 -1.51
N TRP A 600 15.42 19.71 -1.75
CA TRP A 600 16.02 18.86 -0.73
C TRP A 600 17.53 18.90 -0.81
N ASP A 601 18.19 18.76 0.35
CA ASP A 601 19.63 18.68 0.42
C ASP A 601 20.13 17.35 -0.24
N PRO A 602 21.06 17.40 -1.21
CA PRO A 602 21.50 16.22 -1.95
C PRO A 602 22.31 15.22 -1.11
N HIS A 603 22.86 15.62 0.05
CA HIS A 603 23.65 14.75 0.91
C HIS A 603 22.79 14.08 1.99
N THR A 604 21.90 14.83 2.59
CA THR A 604 21.01 14.32 3.66
C THR A 604 19.69 13.81 3.11
N GLY A 605 19.25 14.31 1.95
CA GLY A 605 17.93 14.06 1.39
C GLY A 605 16.80 14.79 2.12
N ALA A 606 17.08 15.63 3.11
CA ALA A 606 16.09 16.37 3.88
C ALA A 606 15.64 17.65 3.13
N PRO A 607 14.36 18.08 3.26
CA PRO A 607 13.90 19.36 2.75
C PRO A 607 14.70 20.52 3.35
N LEU A 608 15.11 21.46 2.49
CA LEU A 608 15.83 22.68 2.91
C LEU A 608 14.88 23.65 3.63
N PRO A 609 15.36 24.48 4.56
CA PRO A 609 14.54 25.42 5.33
C PRO A 609 13.65 26.32 4.46
N TRP A 610 14.20 26.90 3.39
CA TRP A 610 13.42 27.74 2.48
C TRP A 610 12.25 26.98 1.80
N LYS A 611 12.43 25.68 1.51
CA LYS A 611 11.39 24.83 0.94
C LYS A 611 10.27 24.54 1.96
N LEU A 612 10.62 24.38 3.22
CA LEU A 612 9.63 24.24 4.29
C LEU A 612 8.81 25.54 4.43
N HIS A 613 9.44 26.71 4.36
CA HIS A 613 8.72 27.98 4.38
C HIS A 613 7.81 28.15 3.14
N GLU A 614 8.29 27.79 1.94
CA GLU A 614 7.49 27.84 0.71
C GLU A 614 6.20 26.99 0.82
N LEU A 615 6.27 25.87 1.52
CA LEU A 615 5.16 24.92 1.71
C LEU A 615 4.32 25.18 2.98
N ASP A 616 4.50 26.32 3.64
CA ASP A 616 3.85 26.66 4.92
C ASP A 616 4.13 25.62 6.03
N LEU A 617 5.35 25.09 6.03
CA LEU A 617 5.88 24.13 7.00
C LEU A 617 6.98 24.72 7.90
N GLY A 618 7.10 26.04 7.95
CA GLY A 618 8.09 26.74 8.79
C GLY A 618 7.92 26.53 10.30
N TRP A 619 6.80 25.94 10.72
CA TRP A 619 6.57 25.51 12.10
C TRP A 619 7.28 24.20 12.45
N LEU A 620 7.78 23.46 11.46
CA LEU A 620 8.59 22.27 11.71
C LEU A 620 10.01 22.67 12.14
N PRO A 621 10.58 22.08 13.19
CA PRO A 621 11.99 22.28 13.49
C PRO A 621 12.84 21.76 12.33
N GLU A 622 13.99 22.42 12.12
CA GLU A 622 14.92 22.03 11.06
C GLU A 622 15.29 20.54 11.17
N ALA A 623 15.25 19.84 10.04
CA ALA A 623 15.63 18.43 9.98
C ALA A 623 17.15 18.30 10.21
N GLY A 624 17.55 18.11 11.46
CA GLY A 624 18.97 18.01 11.86
C GLY A 624 19.33 18.80 13.12
N ALA A 625 18.36 19.51 13.72
CA ALA A 625 18.54 20.11 15.07
C ALA A 625 18.27 19.09 16.18
#